data_b1d05c7ee50016a5bd77c98980b487ff
#
_entry.id   b1d05c7ee50016a5bd77c98980b487ff
#
_cell.length_a   1.000
_cell.length_b   1.000
_cell.length_c   1.000
_cell.angle_alpha   90.00
_cell.angle_beta   90.00
_cell.angle_gamma   90.00
#
_symmetry.space_group_name_H-M   'P 1'
#
loop_
_entity.id
_entity.type
_entity.pdbx_description
1 polymer ?
#
loop_
_entity_poly.entity_id
_entity_poly.type
_entity_poly.pdbx_seq_one_letter_code
_entity_poly.pdbx_strand_id
1 'polypeptide(L)'
;EITTRLVGSEMCIRDRCNIPHVSHHTEAISGYCENFAKEHGLRYYRDVAGNVVIYKKASAGYENHDTVILQGHIDMVGAKPNASGHDFLKDIINIDEDALESGYITAVDTTLGADNGIAVAYMLAILDDDTIAHPPLEAVFTVDEEVGLLGASALDTSVLHGRYMINMDSEEEGVFITGCAGGLRSDLMMDTVMDKTENAVFRIITKGLKGGHSGSDIGTGRPSANVITGRVLERIRQTADIRIVSLKGGAVDNAICNYAEAVISCTADYDRISELCAIMTRELREEYAGIDDDILIEAKTADNHAEAASEGDTDRIILCLRQLPYGVISRNACNINMVETSLNPGVMLYENGVFRLGYSIRSSHASAKRELADRIRNMAEYVGGRCEESGDYPSWPHRHNSLLCRMAGQVYNEMYHKDPAFEIIHAGLECGIFAGKMPELDIISYGPDMYDVHTYDERLSIRSAERVYDFTLKLLEKL
;
A
#
# COMPACT_ATOMS: atom_id res chain seq x y z
N GLU A 1 -21.86 -32.48 2.03
CA GLU A 1 -22.51 -31.13 2.00
C GLU A 1 -21.49 -30.00 2.07
N ILE A 2 -20.38 -30.10 2.81
CA ILE A 2 -19.32 -29.08 2.92
C ILE A 2 -18.56 -28.94 1.60
N THR A 3 -18.25 -30.05 0.92
CA THR A 3 -17.56 -30.08 -0.38
C THR A 3 -18.35 -29.43 -1.52
N THR A 4 -19.68 -29.37 -1.46
CA THR A 4 -20.52 -28.76 -2.51
C THR A 4 -20.57 -27.23 -2.44
N ARG A 5 -20.39 -26.62 -1.27
CA ARG A 5 -20.34 -25.15 -1.13
C ARG A 5 -19.00 -24.56 -1.57
N LEU A 6 -17.91 -25.30 -1.33
CA LEU A 6 -16.58 -24.95 -1.84
C LEU A 6 -16.50 -25.07 -3.36
N VAL A 7 -17.16 -26.07 -3.94
CA VAL A 7 -17.23 -26.23 -5.41
C VAL A 7 -17.76 -24.96 -6.08
N GLY A 8 -18.67 -24.19 -5.43
CA GLY A 8 -19.13 -22.90 -5.94
C GLY A 8 -18.04 -21.82 -5.93
N SER A 9 -17.36 -21.60 -4.78
CA SER A 9 -16.32 -20.57 -4.67
C SER A 9 -15.02 -20.96 -5.38
N GLU A 10 -14.63 -22.24 -5.36
CA GLU A 10 -13.49 -22.77 -6.13
C GLU A 10 -13.74 -22.68 -7.64
N MET A 11 -14.96 -22.94 -8.10
CA MET A 11 -15.36 -22.76 -9.50
C MET A 11 -15.27 -21.28 -9.89
N CYS A 12 -15.72 -20.34 -9.05
CA CYS A 12 -15.61 -18.90 -9.32
C CYS A 12 -14.16 -18.41 -9.38
N ILE A 13 -13.24 -18.95 -8.55
CA ILE A 13 -11.82 -18.64 -8.62
C ILE A 13 -11.23 -19.15 -9.94
N ARG A 14 -11.51 -20.40 -10.33
CA ARG A 14 -11.04 -20.99 -11.59
C ARG A 14 -11.57 -20.23 -12.81
N ASP A 15 -12.86 -19.87 -12.81
CA ASP A 15 -13.47 -19.11 -13.91
C ASP A 15 -12.80 -17.75 -14.08
N ARG A 16 -12.49 -17.06 -12.97
CA ARG A 16 -11.77 -15.79 -12.98
C ARG A 16 -10.33 -15.94 -13.52
N CYS A 17 -9.63 -17.01 -13.14
CA CYS A 17 -8.28 -17.30 -13.63
C CYS A 17 -8.23 -17.47 -15.18
N ASN A 18 -9.35 -17.78 -15.81
CA ASN A 18 -9.46 -17.87 -17.27
C ASN A 18 -9.62 -16.51 -17.97
N ILE A 19 -9.69 -15.41 -17.21
CA ILE A 19 -9.91 -14.06 -17.74
C ILE A 19 -8.69 -13.21 -17.38
N PRO A 20 -7.93 -12.66 -18.35
CA PRO A 20 -6.89 -11.68 -18.06
C PRO A 20 -7.47 -10.42 -17.38
N HIS A 21 -6.90 -10.03 -16.21
CA HIS A 21 -7.48 -8.96 -15.39
C HIS A 21 -6.47 -8.19 -14.52
N VAL A 22 -5.23 -8.02 -15.01
CA VAL A 22 -4.29 -7.14 -14.34
C VAL A 22 -4.77 -5.70 -14.36
N SER A 23 -4.34 -4.90 -13.39
CA SER A 23 -4.67 -3.47 -13.28
C SER A 23 -4.50 -2.74 -14.61
N HIS A 24 -5.36 -1.77 -14.89
CA HIS A 24 -5.54 -1.08 -16.17
C HIS A 24 -6.09 -1.93 -17.33
N HIS A 25 -6.30 -3.24 -17.15
CA HIS A 25 -6.82 -4.16 -18.18
C HIS A 25 -7.99 -4.98 -17.64
N THR A 26 -8.95 -4.31 -17.00
CA THR A 26 -10.07 -4.91 -16.26
C THR A 26 -11.36 -5.04 -17.05
N GLU A 27 -11.41 -4.61 -18.31
CA GLU A 27 -12.63 -4.60 -19.13
C GLU A 27 -13.29 -5.98 -19.26
N ALA A 28 -12.50 -7.04 -19.44
CA ALA A 28 -12.99 -8.40 -19.61
C ALA A 28 -13.63 -8.95 -18.33
N ILE A 29 -12.98 -8.73 -17.17
CA ILE A 29 -13.48 -9.19 -15.87
C ILE A 29 -14.69 -8.35 -15.41
N SER A 30 -14.73 -7.04 -15.70
CA SER A 30 -15.92 -6.21 -15.50
C SER A 30 -17.10 -6.73 -16.33
N GLY A 31 -16.84 -7.12 -17.59
CA GLY A 31 -17.83 -7.72 -18.47
C GLY A 31 -18.33 -9.08 -17.95
N TYR A 32 -17.47 -9.86 -17.32
CA TYR A 32 -17.84 -11.12 -16.67
C TYR A 32 -18.83 -10.89 -15.52
N CYS A 33 -18.54 -9.95 -14.60
CA CYS A 33 -19.45 -9.59 -13.51
C CYS A 33 -20.80 -9.05 -14.03
N GLU A 34 -20.78 -8.22 -15.07
CA GLU A 34 -22.00 -7.73 -15.72
C GLU A 34 -22.82 -8.86 -16.34
N ASN A 35 -22.18 -9.80 -17.04
CA ASN A 35 -22.85 -10.94 -17.66
C ASN A 35 -23.44 -11.89 -16.61
N PHE A 36 -22.71 -12.14 -15.53
CA PHE A 36 -23.24 -12.88 -14.38
C PHE A 36 -24.58 -12.30 -13.90
N ALA A 37 -24.63 -10.97 -13.67
CA ALA A 37 -25.87 -10.32 -13.25
C ALA A 37 -27.02 -10.51 -14.25
N LYS A 38 -26.74 -10.43 -15.57
CA LYS A 38 -27.74 -10.65 -16.63
C LYS A 38 -28.26 -12.09 -16.65
N GLU A 39 -27.37 -13.07 -16.53
CA GLU A 39 -27.72 -14.49 -16.53
C GLU A 39 -28.58 -14.90 -15.35
N HIS A 40 -28.35 -14.28 -14.17
CA HIS A 40 -29.11 -14.51 -12.94
C HIS A 40 -30.31 -13.57 -12.79
N GLY A 41 -30.58 -12.70 -13.77
CA GLY A 41 -31.70 -11.76 -13.73
C GLY A 41 -31.63 -10.71 -12.62
N LEU A 42 -30.40 -10.40 -12.14
CA LEU A 42 -30.14 -9.42 -11.11
C LEU A 42 -30.02 -8.00 -11.69
N ARG A 43 -30.52 -7.01 -10.95
CA ARG A 43 -30.27 -5.59 -11.30
C ARG A 43 -28.79 -5.30 -11.12
N TYR A 44 -28.21 -4.53 -12.03
CA TYR A 44 -26.82 -4.11 -11.94
C TYR A 44 -26.65 -2.66 -12.44
N TYR A 45 -25.50 -2.08 -12.08
CA TYR A 45 -24.98 -0.81 -12.58
C TYR A 45 -23.51 -1.01 -12.94
N ARG A 46 -23.08 -0.49 -14.08
CA ARG A 46 -21.69 -0.43 -14.47
C ARG A 46 -21.34 1.00 -14.84
N ASP A 47 -20.27 1.54 -14.29
CA ASP A 47 -19.78 2.88 -14.58
C ASP A 47 -18.77 2.89 -15.75
N VAL A 48 -18.32 4.09 -16.10
CA VAL A 48 -17.35 4.29 -17.20
C VAL A 48 -15.92 3.85 -16.83
N ALA A 49 -15.60 3.73 -15.54
CA ALA A 49 -14.32 3.21 -15.07
C ALA A 49 -14.25 1.68 -15.16
N GLY A 50 -15.40 1.02 -15.22
CA GLY A 50 -15.52 -0.44 -15.23
C GLY A 50 -15.96 -1.04 -13.90
N ASN A 51 -16.22 -0.23 -12.86
CA ASN A 51 -16.81 -0.75 -11.62
C ASN A 51 -18.20 -1.34 -11.88
N VAL A 52 -18.52 -2.43 -11.19
CA VAL A 52 -19.83 -3.08 -11.31
C VAL A 52 -20.48 -3.17 -9.94
N VAL A 53 -21.76 -2.80 -9.85
CA VAL A 53 -22.60 -2.99 -8.66
C VAL A 53 -23.75 -3.91 -9.01
N ILE A 54 -23.90 -5.01 -8.27
CA ILE A 54 -24.99 -5.99 -8.47
C ILE A 54 -25.89 -5.95 -7.22
N TYR A 55 -27.20 -5.88 -7.45
CA TYR A 55 -28.19 -5.76 -6.38
C TYR A 55 -28.97 -7.05 -6.22
N LYS A 56 -28.99 -7.63 -5.02
CA LYS A 56 -29.84 -8.77 -4.67
C LYS A 56 -30.88 -8.35 -3.64
N LYS A 57 -32.15 -8.71 -3.88
CA LYS A 57 -33.24 -8.47 -2.93
C LYS A 57 -33.01 -9.32 -1.67
N ALA A 58 -33.50 -8.86 -0.54
CA ALA A 58 -33.47 -9.64 0.71
C ALA A 58 -34.12 -11.01 0.55
N SER A 59 -33.62 -11.99 1.28
CA SER A 59 -34.31 -13.26 1.49
C SER A 59 -35.59 -13.07 2.31
N ALA A 60 -36.49 -14.07 2.26
CA ALA A 60 -37.77 -14.00 2.97
C ALA A 60 -37.57 -13.77 4.48
N GLY A 61 -38.20 -12.74 5.02
CA GLY A 61 -38.12 -12.32 6.42
C GLY A 61 -37.07 -11.25 6.72
N TYR A 62 -36.23 -10.88 5.74
CA TYR A 62 -35.18 -9.85 5.87
C TYR A 62 -35.48 -8.55 5.09
N GLU A 63 -36.67 -8.40 4.56
CA GLU A 63 -37.04 -7.30 3.65
C GLU A 63 -36.97 -5.92 4.29
N ASN A 64 -37.05 -5.86 5.62
CA ASN A 64 -36.99 -4.62 6.40
C ASN A 64 -35.65 -4.39 7.11
N HIS A 65 -34.64 -5.24 6.85
CA HIS A 65 -33.30 -5.06 7.39
C HIS A 65 -32.53 -4.01 6.60
N ASP A 66 -31.52 -3.40 7.21
CA ASP A 66 -30.66 -2.43 6.55
C ASP A 66 -29.86 -3.12 5.43
N THR A 67 -29.67 -2.46 4.31
CA THR A 67 -28.90 -2.98 3.17
C THR A 67 -27.41 -3.14 3.54
N VAL A 68 -26.82 -4.23 3.13
CA VAL A 68 -25.39 -4.53 3.30
C VAL A 68 -24.66 -4.43 1.97
N ILE A 69 -23.55 -3.69 1.95
CA ILE A 69 -22.60 -3.66 0.85
C ILE A 69 -21.57 -4.78 1.09
N LEU A 70 -21.37 -5.64 0.11
CA LEU A 70 -20.22 -6.53 0.00
C LEU A 70 -19.26 -5.93 -1.02
N GLN A 71 -17.97 -5.83 -0.71
CA GLN A 71 -17.04 -5.12 -1.58
C GLN A 71 -15.69 -5.84 -1.69
N GLY A 72 -15.13 -5.83 -2.90
CA GLY A 72 -13.79 -6.27 -3.24
C GLY A 72 -13.41 -5.83 -4.64
N HIS A 73 -12.10 -5.80 -4.93
CA HIS A 73 -11.59 -5.40 -6.23
C HIS A 73 -11.42 -6.59 -7.18
N ILE A 74 -11.47 -6.32 -8.49
CA ILE A 74 -11.42 -7.35 -9.54
C ILE A 74 -10.12 -7.37 -10.31
N ASP A 75 -9.27 -6.37 -10.17
CA ASP A 75 -7.92 -6.36 -10.73
C ASP A 75 -6.93 -7.14 -9.86
N MET A 76 -5.72 -7.32 -10.35
CA MET A 76 -4.64 -7.98 -9.65
C MET A 76 -3.28 -7.44 -10.06
N VAL A 77 -2.28 -7.60 -9.19
CA VAL A 77 -0.86 -7.38 -9.54
C VAL A 77 -0.33 -8.53 -10.40
N GLY A 78 0.23 -8.21 -11.55
CA GLY A 78 0.86 -9.19 -12.44
C GLY A 78 2.35 -9.36 -12.14
N ALA A 79 2.72 -10.35 -11.32
CA ALA A 79 4.10 -10.72 -11.06
C ALA A 79 4.43 -12.12 -11.59
N LYS A 80 5.67 -12.30 -12.13
CA LYS A 80 6.15 -13.57 -12.67
C LYS A 80 7.68 -13.66 -12.56
N PRO A 81 8.26 -14.88 -12.50
CA PRO A 81 9.70 -15.07 -12.62
C PRO A 81 10.24 -14.50 -13.95
N ASN A 82 11.49 -14.04 -13.95
CA ASN A 82 12.14 -13.49 -15.15
C ASN A 82 12.20 -14.46 -16.34
N ALA A 83 12.20 -15.77 -16.07
CA ALA A 83 12.22 -16.81 -17.08
C ALA A 83 10.83 -17.16 -17.62
N SER A 84 9.75 -16.69 -17.00
CA SER A 84 8.38 -16.97 -17.44
C SER A 84 8.02 -16.21 -18.71
N GLY A 85 7.48 -16.93 -19.70
CA GLY A 85 6.96 -16.37 -20.95
C GLY A 85 5.52 -15.85 -20.85
N HIS A 86 4.86 -15.92 -19.68
CA HIS A 86 3.48 -15.56 -19.47
C HIS A 86 3.17 -14.11 -19.88
N ASP A 87 2.11 -13.89 -20.65
CA ASP A 87 1.60 -12.57 -21.03
C ASP A 87 0.27 -12.29 -20.31
N PHE A 88 0.31 -11.53 -19.22
CA PHE A 88 -0.87 -11.20 -18.40
C PHE A 88 -2.01 -10.52 -19.16
N LEU A 89 -1.80 -10.05 -20.39
CA LEU A 89 -2.85 -9.44 -21.21
C LEU A 89 -3.59 -10.45 -22.08
N LYS A 90 -3.10 -11.69 -22.15
CA LYS A 90 -3.63 -12.71 -23.07
C LYS A 90 -3.78 -14.10 -22.47
N ASP A 91 -2.82 -14.47 -21.60
CA ASP A 91 -2.74 -15.82 -21.10
C ASP A 91 -3.60 -15.97 -19.84
N ILE A 92 -4.15 -17.15 -19.67
CA ILE A 92 -4.90 -17.52 -18.46
C ILE A 92 -3.94 -17.86 -17.33
N ILE A 93 -4.37 -17.67 -16.09
CA ILE A 93 -3.62 -18.07 -14.89
C ILE A 93 -3.86 -19.58 -14.68
N ASN A 94 -2.78 -20.37 -14.69
CA ASN A 94 -2.85 -21.80 -14.47
C ASN A 94 -2.70 -22.11 -12.97
N ILE A 95 -3.75 -22.67 -12.37
CA ILE A 95 -3.71 -23.14 -10.97
C ILE A 95 -2.80 -24.36 -10.88
N ASP A 96 -1.96 -24.39 -9.86
CA ASP A 96 -1.12 -25.55 -9.54
C ASP A 96 -1.95 -26.64 -8.84
N GLU A 97 -2.33 -27.68 -9.59
CA GLU A 97 -3.15 -28.78 -9.08
C GLU A 97 -2.42 -29.60 -7.99
N ASP A 98 -1.09 -29.66 -8.01
CA ASP A 98 -0.30 -30.39 -7.02
C ASP A 98 -0.32 -29.66 -5.65
N ALA A 99 -0.40 -28.34 -5.66
CA ALA A 99 -0.47 -27.53 -4.45
C ALA A 99 -1.79 -27.72 -3.69
N LEU A 100 -2.88 -28.09 -4.37
CA LEU A 100 -4.19 -28.31 -3.72
C LEU A 100 -4.13 -29.41 -2.67
N GLU A 101 -3.32 -30.47 -2.87
CA GLU A 101 -3.12 -31.54 -1.91
C GLU A 101 -2.46 -31.03 -0.60
N SER A 102 -1.70 -29.94 -0.67
CA SER A 102 -1.09 -29.28 0.48
C SER A 102 -2.05 -28.37 1.26
N GLY A 103 -3.25 -28.15 0.74
CA GLY A 103 -4.29 -27.29 1.34
C GLY A 103 -4.22 -25.82 0.92
N TYR A 104 -3.50 -25.53 -0.17
CA TYR A 104 -3.36 -24.18 -0.73
C TYR A 104 -3.77 -24.14 -2.20
N ILE A 105 -4.29 -23.00 -2.63
CA ILE A 105 -4.42 -22.65 -4.04
C ILE A 105 -3.24 -21.72 -4.37
N THR A 106 -2.53 -22.01 -5.46
CA THR A 106 -1.43 -21.19 -5.99
C THR A 106 -1.44 -21.28 -7.53
N ALA A 107 -0.70 -20.43 -8.19
CA ALA A 107 -0.57 -20.42 -9.64
C ALA A 107 0.84 -20.88 -10.08
N VAL A 108 0.93 -21.41 -11.30
CA VAL A 108 2.21 -21.85 -11.89
C VAL A 108 2.92 -20.64 -12.52
N ASP A 109 4.08 -20.26 -11.97
CA ASP A 109 4.95 -19.22 -12.51
C ASP A 109 4.30 -17.83 -12.68
N THR A 110 3.23 -17.53 -11.92
CA THR A 110 2.54 -16.23 -11.91
C THR A 110 1.92 -15.95 -10.56
N THR A 111 1.57 -14.68 -10.29
CA THR A 111 0.63 -14.31 -9.24
C THR A 111 -0.69 -15.05 -9.46
N LEU A 112 -1.32 -15.50 -8.38
CA LEU A 112 -2.64 -16.15 -8.43
C LEU A 112 -3.78 -15.11 -8.57
N GLY A 113 -3.61 -13.95 -7.93
CA GLY A 113 -4.63 -12.92 -7.78
C GLY A 113 -5.73 -13.34 -6.80
N ALA A 114 -5.41 -14.12 -5.77
CA ALA A 114 -6.33 -14.38 -4.66
C ALA A 114 -6.71 -13.08 -3.96
N ASP A 115 -5.77 -12.16 -3.89
CA ASP A 115 -5.96 -10.74 -3.63
C ASP A 115 -6.41 -10.03 -4.92
N ASN A 116 -7.66 -9.60 -5.07
CA ASN A 116 -8.80 -9.82 -4.18
C ASN A 116 -9.86 -10.74 -4.82
N GLY A 117 -9.40 -11.72 -5.60
CA GLY A 117 -10.25 -12.69 -6.29
C GLY A 117 -11.11 -13.54 -5.39
N ILE A 118 -10.68 -13.73 -4.14
CA ILE A 118 -11.49 -14.48 -3.18
C ILE A 118 -12.76 -13.73 -2.79
N ALA A 119 -12.68 -12.39 -2.64
CA ALA A 119 -13.87 -11.56 -2.40
C ALA A 119 -14.85 -11.65 -3.57
N VAL A 120 -14.34 -11.59 -4.80
CA VAL A 120 -15.15 -11.75 -6.01
C VAL A 120 -15.87 -13.09 -6.00
N ALA A 121 -15.17 -14.18 -5.68
CA ALA A 121 -15.74 -15.52 -5.61
C ALA A 121 -16.83 -15.61 -4.52
N TYR A 122 -16.60 -15.06 -3.34
CA TYR A 122 -17.60 -15.04 -2.26
C TYR A 122 -18.85 -14.25 -2.68
N MET A 123 -18.67 -13.07 -3.24
CA MET A 123 -19.78 -12.22 -3.67
C MET A 123 -20.63 -12.92 -4.74
N LEU A 124 -20.00 -13.50 -5.75
CA LEU A 124 -20.73 -14.22 -6.82
C LEU A 124 -21.46 -15.45 -6.26
N ALA A 125 -20.83 -16.23 -5.37
CA ALA A 125 -21.47 -17.38 -4.73
C ALA A 125 -22.67 -16.99 -3.86
N ILE A 126 -22.59 -15.88 -3.12
CA ILE A 126 -23.70 -15.33 -2.34
C ILE A 126 -24.82 -14.80 -3.24
N LEU A 127 -24.48 -14.22 -4.38
CA LEU A 127 -25.47 -13.73 -5.35
C LEU A 127 -26.20 -14.86 -6.07
N ASP A 128 -25.55 -15.99 -6.31
CA ASP A 128 -26.13 -17.18 -6.99
C ASP A 128 -27.05 -18.01 -6.06
N ASP A 129 -26.75 -18.08 -4.78
CA ASP A 129 -27.46 -18.97 -3.84
C ASP A 129 -28.71 -18.31 -3.24
N ASP A 130 -29.90 -18.70 -3.71
CA ASP A 130 -31.19 -18.23 -3.20
C ASP A 130 -31.60 -18.87 -1.84
N THR A 131 -30.82 -19.80 -1.31
CA THR A 131 -31.11 -20.47 -0.02
C THR A 131 -30.48 -19.76 1.19
N ILE A 132 -29.58 -18.82 0.95
CA ILE A 132 -28.89 -18.04 1.99
C ILE A 132 -29.86 -17.02 2.61
N ALA A 133 -29.89 -16.95 3.94
CA ALA A 133 -30.58 -15.88 4.66
C ALA A 133 -29.73 -14.60 4.67
N HIS A 134 -30.25 -13.51 4.12
CA HIS A 134 -29.52 -12.24 4.01
C HIS A 134 -30.44 -11.03 3.88
N PRO A 135 -30.00 -9.84 4.35
CA PRO A 135 -30.66 -8.55 4.08
C PRO A 135 -30.55 -8.18 2.59
N PRO A 136 -31.12 -7.04 2.13
CA PRO A 136 -30.84 -6.54 0.81
C PRO A 136 -29.31 -6.38 0.61
N LEU A 137 -28.76 -6.84 -0.54
CA LEU A 137 -27.34 -6.79 -0.82
C LEU A 137 -27.01 -5.88 -2.00
N GLU A 138 -25.88 -5.20 -1.87
CA GLU A 138 -25.18 -4.45 -2.93
C GLU A 138 -23.76 -5.00 -3.03
N ALA A 139 -23.49 -5.83 -4.03
CA ALA A 139 -22.16 -6.36 -4.29
C ALA A 139 -21.40 -5.39 -5.20
N VAL A 140 -20.34 -4.79 -4.68
CA VAL A 140 -19.53 -3.76 -5.34
C VAL A 140 -18.19 -4.33 -5.76
N PHE A 141 -17.98 -4.40 -7.06
CA PHE A 141 -16.77 -4.87 -7.71
C PHE A 141 -16.01 -3.66 -8.26
N THR A 142 -14.87 -3.33 -7.67
CA THR A 142 -14.06 -2.18 -8.05
C THR A 142 -12.90 -2.57 -8.94
N VAL A 143 -12.43 -1.65 -9.77
CA VAL A 143 -11.29 -1.82 -10.69
C VAL A 143 -10.09 -1.00 -10.20
N ASP A 144 -8.88 -1.41 -10.62
CA ASP A 144 -7.65 -0.63 -10.44
C ASP A 144 -7.39 -0.19 -8.98
N GLU A 145 -7.66 -1.09 -8.03
CA GLU A 145 -7.32 -0.91 -6.61
C GLU A 145 -5.81 -0.79 -6.45
N GLU A 146 -5.07 -1.75 -7.00
CA GLU A 146 -3.62 -1.99 -6.85
C GLU A 146 -2.74 -0.85 -7.39
N VAL A 147 -3.32 0.01 -8.19
CA VAL A 147 -2.62 1.16 -8.81
C VAL A 147 -3.10 2.50 -8.26
N GLY A 148 -3.72 2.48 -7.07
CA GLY A 148 -4.05 3.68 -6.31
C GLY A 148 -5.53 3.91 -6.04
N LEU A 149 -6.33 2.84 -5.83
CA LEU A 149 -7.75 2.90 -5.44
C LEU A 149 -8.61 3.65 -6.47
N LEU A 150 -8.25 3.52 -7.78
CA LEU A 150 -8.81 4.37 -8.84
C LEU A 150 -10.30 4.10 -9.05
N GLY A 151 -10.70 2.82 -9.04
CA GLY A 151 -12.09 2.42 -9.23
C GLY A 151 -13.01 2.94 -8.14
N ALA A 152 -12.70 2.68 -6.88
CA ALA A 152 -13.49 3.21 -5.76
C ALA A 152 -13.52 4.74 -5.74
N SER A 153 -12.41 5.39 -6.13
CA SER A 153 -12.33 6.85 -6.27
C SER A 153 -13.26 7.38 -7.36
N ALA A 154 -13.42 6.66 -8.47
CA ALA A 154 -14.27 7.03 -9.60
C ALA A 154 -15.76 6.72 -9.35
N LEU A 155 -16.09 5.69 -8.57
CA LEU A 155 -17.46 5.23 -8.36
C LEU A 155 -18.36 6.32 -7.80
N ASP A 156 -19.49 6.58 -8.45
CA ASP A 156 -20.57 7.40 -7.90
C ASP A 156 -21.34 6.61 -6.83
N THR A 157 -21.08 6.94 -5.56
CA THR A 157 -21.71 6.26 -4.42
C THR A 157 -23.19 6.60 -4.23
N SER A 158 -23.77 7.51 -5.02
CA SER A 158 -25.22 7.78 -5.00
C SER A 158 -26.08 6.57 -5.44
N VAL A 159 -25.46 5.60 -6.10
CA VAL A 159 -26.12 4.33 -6.50
C VAL A 159 -26.18 3.31 -5.35
N LEU A 160 -25.48 3.55 -4.23
CA LEU A 160 -25.42 2.70 -3.06
C LEU A 160 -26.34 3.21 -1.96
N HIS A 161 -26.97 2.27 -1.23
CA HIS A 161 -27.94 2.56 -0.17
C HIS A 161 -27.58 1.82 1.13
N GLY A 162 -26.48 1.04 1.12
CA GLY A 162 -26.04 0.22 2.24
C GLY A 162 -25.72 1.06 3.47
N ARG A 163 -26.10 0.54 4.64
CA ARG A 163 -25.71 1.06 5.95
C ARG A 163 -24.46 0.40 6.50
N TYR A 164 -24.25 -0.84 6.15
CA TYR A 164 -23.11 -1.66 6.53
C TYR A 164 -22.31 -2.01 5.29
N MET A 165 -20.98 -2.06 5.44
CA MET A 165 -20.08 -2.51 4.37
C MET A 165 -19.12 -3.55 4.91
N ILE A 166 -19.10 -4.69 4.25
CA ILE A 166 -18.12 -5.76 4.45
C ILE A 166 -17.17 -5.71 3.26
N ASN A 167 -15.97 -5.21 3.49
CA ASN A 167 -14.86 -5.33 2.56
C ASN A 167 -14.13 -6.64 2.86
N MET A 168 -13.77 -7.39 1.83
CA MET A 168 -13.15 -8.72 1.98
C MET A 168 -11.73 -8.73 1.42
N ASP A 169 -10.94 -7.75 1.85
CA ASP A 169 -9.64 -7.39 1.28
C ASP A 169 -8.54 -7.36 2.36
N SER A 170 -8.59 -8.36 3.24
CA SER A 170 -7.60 -8.59 4.28
C SER A 170 -7.06 -10.01 4.17
N GLU A 171 -5.81 -10.22 4.61
CA GLU A 171 -5.00 -11.39 4.29
C GLU A 171 -4.79 -12.34 5.48
N GLU A 172 -5.41 -12.08 6.64
CA GLU A 172 -5.23 -12.87 7.86
C GLU A 172 -6.58 -13.19 8.52
N GLU A 173 -6.87 -14.50 8.65
CA GLU A 173 -8.10 -14.97 9.29
C GLU A 173 -8.16 -14.61 10.76
N GLY A 174 -9.29 -14.04 11.19
CA GLY A 174 -9.52 -13.64 12.58
C GLY A 174 -8.95 -12.28 12.94
N VAL A 175 -8.34 -11.57 11.99
CA VAL A 175 -7.96 -10.16 12.08
C VAL A 175 -8.99 -9.32 11.34
N PHE A 176 -9.68 -8.44 12.07
CA PHE A 176 -10.69 -7.54 11.54
C PHE A 176 -10.13 -6.12 11.49
N ILE A 177 -9.98 -5.58 10.29
CA ILE A 177 -9.53 -4.21 10.10
C ILE A 177 -10.73 -3.28 10.28
N THR A 178 -10.55 -2.26 11.11
CA THR A 178 -11.60 -1.30 11.50
C THR A 178 -11.20 0.15 11.25
N GLY A 179 -10.10 0.35 10.56
CA GLY A 179 -9.58 1.66 10.17
C GLY A 179 -8.32 1.55 9.34
N CYS A 180 -8.06 2.55 8.51
CA CYS A 180 -6.84 2.63 7.72
C CYS A 180 -6.33 4.07 7.60
N ALA A 181 -5.02 4.21 7.33
CA ALA A 181 -4.45 5.52 7.05
C ALA A 181 -4.85 6.02 5.66
N GLY A 182 -5.08 7.32 5.55
CA GLY A 182 -5.06 8.01 4.27
C GLY A 182 -3.63 8.30 3.83
N GLY A 183 -3.43 8.56 2.55
CA GLY A 183 -2.12 8.84 1.97
C GLY A 183 -2.09 10.12 1.13
N LEU A 184 -0.88 10.63 0.93
CA LEU A 184 -0.61 11.75 0.04
C LEU A 184 0.86 11.69 -0.38
N ARG A 185 1.12 11.87 -1.66
CA ARG A 185 2.47 12.07 -2.18
C ARG A 185 2.77 13.56 -2.28
N SER A 186 3.99 13.92 -1.89
CA SER A 186 4.43 15.32 -1.91
C SER A 186 5.87 15.39 -2.40
N ASP A 187 6.07 15.97 -3.59
CA ASP A 187 7.38 16.14 -4.22
C ASP A 187 7.88 17.57 -4.02
N LEU A 188 8.94 17.71 -3.24
CA LEU A 188 9.70 18.95 -3.16
C LEU A 188 10.67 18.99 -4.34
N MET A 189 10.62 20.04 -5.13
CA MET A 189 11.49 20.26 -6.27
C MET A 189 12.15 21.63 -6.22
N MET A 190 13.44 21.69 -6.64
CA MET A 190 14.20 22.94 -6.67
C MET A 190 15.14 22.93 -7.87
N ASP A 191 15.08 24.00 -8.67
CA ASP A 191 16.04 24.27 -9.73
C ASP A 191 17.28 24.95 -9.13
N THR A 192 18.47 24.58 -9.61
CA THR A 192 19.75 25.03 -9.07
C THR A 192 20.63 25.59 -10.16
N VAL A 193 21.59 26.41 -9.76
CA VAL A 193 22.69 26.87 -10.64
C VAL A 193 23.85 25.87 -10.55
N MET A 194 24.31 25.40 -11.69
CA MET A 194 25.45 24.49 -11.77
C MET A 194 26.68 25.23 -12.32
N ASP A 195 27.81 25.04 -11.67
CA ASP A 195 29.09 25.60 -12.04
C ASP A 195 30.15 24.50 -12.08
N LYS A 196 31.17 24.69 -12.90
CA LYS A 196 32.35 23.80 -12.91
C LYS A 196 33.06 23.81 -11.56
N THR A 197 33.58 22.64 -11.20
CA THR A 197 34.44 22.49 -10.02
C THR A 197 35.81 21.95 -10.44
N GLU A 198 36.87 22.46 -9.77
CA GLU A 198 38.23 21.97 -9.91
C GLU A 198 38.68 21.11 -8.71
N ASN A 199 37.85 21.02 -7.68
CA ASN A 199 38.13 20.19 -6.49
C ASN A 199 38.01 18.70 -6.80
N ALA A 200 38.61 17.88 -5.95
CA ALA A 200 38.45 16.43 -6.00
C ALA A 200 36.97 16.02 -5.87
N VAL A 201 36.58 14.99 -6.62
CA VAL A 201 35.21 14.51 -6.65
C VAL A 201 35.15 13.12 -6.00
N PHE A 202 34.21 12.95 -5.10
CA PHE A 202 33.99 11.70 -4.35
C PHE A 202 32.57 11.21 -4.50
N ARG A 203 32.42 9.89 -4.56
CA ARG A 203 31.14 9.20 -4.47
C ARG A 203 30.98 8.65 -3.05
N ILE A 204 29.97 9.08 -2.36
CA ILE A 204 29.57 8.59 -1.04
C ILE A 204 28.40 7.64 -1.22
N ILE A 205 28.52 6.42 -0.73
CA ILE A 205 27.52 5.36 -0.87
C ILE A 205 27.02 4.99 0.52
N THR A 206 25.71 5.09 0.72
CA THR A 206 25.01 4.61 1.90
C THR A 206 24.27 3.34 1.54
N LYS A 207 24.60 2.21 2.19
CA LYS A 207 24.07 0.87 1.86
C LYS A 207 24.01 -0.05 3.07
N GLY A 208 23.53 -1.28 2.87
CA GLY A 208 23.42 -2.30 3.93
C GLY A 208 22.18 -2.12 4.80
N LEU A 209 21.24 -1.26 4.41
CA LEU A 209 19.97 -1.07 5.11
C LEU A 209 18.93 -2.08 4.61
N LYS A 210 18.05 -2.54 5.52
CA LYS A 210 16.98 -3.49 5.21
C LYS A 210 15.91 -2.90 4.28
N GLY A 211 15.60 -1.60 4.45
CA GLY A 211 14.47 -1.00 3.77
C GLY A 211 13.13 -1.56 4.26
N GLY A 212 12.10 -1.54 3.41
CA GLY A 212 10.77 -2.08 3.72
C GLY A 212 9.65 -1.20 3.18
N HIS A 213 8.40 -1.56 3.46
CA HIS A 213 7.24 -0.79 3.05
C HIS A 213 7.02 0.41 3.98
N SER A 214 6.76 1.60 3.42
CA SER A 214 6.59 2.85 4.19
C SER A 214 5.32 2.89 5.06
N GLY A 215 4.43 1.93 4.91
CA GLY A 215 3.26 1.73 5.76
C GLY A 215 3.56 0.72 6.86
N SER A 216 3.66 -0.57 6.53
CA SER A 216 3.78 -1.68 7.48
C SER A 216 5.10 -1.65 8.28
N ASP A 217 6.22 -1.27 7.65
CA ASP A 217 7.54 -1.32 8.31
C ASP A 217 7.98 0.00 8.95
N ILE A 218 7.30 1.12 8.70
CA ILE A 218 7.71 2.43 9.22
C ILE A 218 7.75 2.47 10.75
N GLY A 219 6.88 1.69 11.40
CA GLY A 219 6.78 1.56 12.85
C GLY A 219 7.95 0.82 13.50
N THR A 220 8.74 0.08 12.72
CA THR A 220 9.87 -0.75 13.21
C THR A 220 11.13 0.05 13.52
N GLY A 221 11.19 1.34 13.15
CA GLY A 221 12.34 2.21 13.40
C GLY A 221 13.49 2.03 12.40
N ARG A 222 13.27 1.32 11.27
CA ARG A 222 14.29 1.17 10.23
C ARG A 222 14.73 2.52 9.68
N PRO A 223 16.04 2.77 9.49
CA PRO A 223 16.54 4.01 8.93
C PRO A 223 16.34 4.09 7.41
N SER A 224 16.28 5.32 6.87
CA SER A 224 16.27 5.58 5.44
C SER A 224 17.64 6.02 4.95
N ALA A 225 18.16 5.40 3.88
CA ALA A 225 19.42 5.77 3.27
C ALA A 225 19.45 7.23 2.80
N ASN A 226 18.32 7.78 2.34
CA ASN A 226 18.20 9.20 1.96
C ASN A 226 18.47 10.13 3.16
N VAL A 227 17.88 9.82 4.32
CA VAL A 227 18.08 10.60 5.56
C VAL A 227 19.51 10.48 6.08
N ILE A 228 20.07 9.26 6.06
CA ILE A 228 21.46 9.02 6.46
C ILE A 228 22.42 9.78 5.55
N THR A 229 22.19 9.75 4.23
CA THR A 229 23.01 10.49 3.26
C THR A 229 23.00 11.99 3.57
N GLY A 230 21.85 12.57 3.91
CA GLY A 230 21.78 13.96 4.38
C GLY A 230 22.63 14.21 5.64
N ARG A 231 22.65 13.27 6.60
CA ARG A 231 23.52 13.36 7.81
C ARG A 231 25.00 13.32 7.45
N VAL A 232 25.36 12.46 6.50
CA VAL A 232 26.75 12.32 6.02
C VAL A 232 27.22 13.59 5.35
N LEU A 233 26.43 14.14 4.42
CA LEU A 233 26.74 15.39 3.73
C LEU A 233 26.92 16.55 4.71
N GLU A 234 26.03 16.68 5.70
CA GLU A 234 26.15 17.70 6.73
C GLU A 234 27.44 17.54 7.57
N ARG A 235 27.80 16.31 7.93
CA ARG A 235 29.03 16.03 8.69
C ARG A 235 30.29 16.37 7.89
N ILE A 236 30.31 16.09 6.58
CA ILE A 236 31.44 16.45 5.71
C ILE A 236 31.51 17.97 5.58
N ARG A 237 30.38 18.65 5.34
CA ARG A 237 30.29 20.12 5.19
C ARG A 237 30.82 20.87 6.41
N GLN A 238 30.68 20.32 7.62
CA GLN A 238 31.24 20.90 8.86
C GLN A 238 32.76 20.87 8.90
N THR A 239 33.43 20.10 8.03
CA THR A 239 34.89 19.90 8.07
C THR A 239 35.60 20.36 6.78
N ALA A 240 34.86 20.51 5.69
CA ALA A 240 35.38 20.91 4.39
C ALA A 240 34.28 21.54 3.52
N ASP A 241 34.67 22.41 2.59
CA ASP A 241 33.72 22.95 1.61
C ASP A 241 33.34 21.86 0.63
N ILE A 242 32.03 21.66 0.45
CA ILE A 242 31.48 20.70 -0.49
C ILE A 242 30.48 21.34 -1.44
N ARG A 243 30.38 20.75 -2.64
CA ARG A 243 29.33 21.06 -3.61
C ARG A 243 28.74 19.76 -4.16
N ILE A 244 27.43 19.68 -4.25
CA ILE A 244 26.74 18.47 -4.70
C ILE A 244 26.79 18.40 -6.23
N VAL A 245 27.27 17.28 -6.77
CA VAL A 245 27.31 16.97 -8.21
C VAL A 245 26.06 16.19 -8.61
N SER A 246 25.71 15.13 -7.83
CA SER A 246 24.48 14.36 -8.02
C SER A 246 24.05 13.65 -6.74
N LEU A 247 22.77 13.37 -6.65
CA LEU A 247 22.17 12.52 -5.60
C LEU A 247 21.25 11.50 -6.26
N LYS A 248 21.24 10.28 -5.71
CA LYS A 248 20.31 9.26 -6.12
C LYS A 248 20.00 8.33 -4.94
N GLY A 249 18.73 8.14 -4.61
CA GLY A 249 18.33 7.21 -3.56
C GLY A 249 16.85 6.87 -3.63
N GLY A 250 16.54 5.56 -3.54
CA GLY A 250 15.20 5.01 -3.66
C GLY A 250 14.65 5.05 -5.09
N ALA A 251 13.75 4.13 -5.39
CA ALA A 251 13.11 4.00 -6.70
C ALA A 251 11.62 4.38 -6.65
N VAL A 252 10.97 4.18 -5.50
CA VAL A 252 9.53 4.39 -5.27
C VAL A 252 9.29 5.09 -3.94
N ASP A 253 8.25 5.88 -3.86
CA ASP A 253 7.92 6.71 -2.69
C ASP A 253 7.37 5.90 -1.50
N ASN A 254 6.71 4.77 -1.77
CA ASN A 254 6.13 3.89 -0.75
C ASN A 254 7.11 2.87 -0.14
N ALA A 255 8.40 2.93 -0.49
CA ALA A 255 9.46 2.12 0.12
C ALA A 255 10.39 2.96 1.00
N ILE A 256 10.83 2.40 2.13
CA ILE A 256 11.93 2.93 2.93
C ILE A 256 13.23 2.72 2.15
N CYS A 257 13.91 3.81 1.81
CA CYS A 257 15.10 3.74 0.98
C CYS A 257 16.24 2.98 1.69
N ASN A 258 16.76 1.93 1.05
CA ASN A 258 17.83 1.09 1.59
C ASN A 258 19.20 1.33 0.93
N TYR A 259 19.26 2.15 -0.12
CA TYR A 259 20.47 2.48 -0.84
C TYR A 259 20.43 3.91 -1.37
N ALA A 260 21.50 4.67 -1.13
CA ALA A 260 21.64 6.02 -1.69
C ALA A 260 23.08 6.33 -2.08
N GLU A 261 23.25 7.16 -3.07
CA GLU A 261 24.52 7.71 -3.53
C GLU A 261 24.49 9.24 -3.53
N ALA A 262 25.59 9.84 -3.11
CA ALA A 262 25.87 11.26 -3.30
C ALA A 262 27.23 11.41 -3.98
N VAL A 263 27.28 12.14 -5.09
CA VAL A 263 28.55 12.57 -5.71
C VAL A 263 28.78 14.01 -5.30
N ILE A 264 29.93 14.28 -4.69
CA ILE A 264 30.29 15.61 -4.20
C ILE A 264 31.66 16.04 -4.70
N SER A 265 31.81 17.33 -4.99
CA SER A 265 33.12 18.00 -5.09
C SER A 265 33.50 18.49 -3.70
N CYS A 266 34.75 18.30 -3.27
CA CYS A 266 35.18 18.57 -1.90
C CYS A 266 36.61 19.12 -1.86
N THR A 267 36.89 20.03 -0.92
CA THR A 267 38.24 20.58 -0.66
C THR A 267 39.11 19.66 0.19
N ALA A 268 38.51 18.70 0.92
CA ALA A 268 39.26 17.70 1.68
C ALA A 268 39.80 16.59 0.76
N ASP A 269 40.84 15.89 1.22
CA ASP A 269 41.39 14.72 0.57
C ASP A 269 40.57 13.44 0.81
N TYR A 270 40.89 12.38 0.06
CA TYR A 270 40.20 11.09 0.17
C TYR A 270 40.31 10.48 1.58
N ASP A 271 41.48 10.57 2.21
CA ASP A 271 41.72 9.92 3.49
C ASP A 271 40.83 10.52 4.58
N ARG A 272 40.66 11.85 4.55
CA ARG A 272 39.77 12.54 5.49
C ARG A 272 38.30 12.18 5.25
N ILE A 273 37.85 12.12 4.02
CA ILE A 273 36.46 11.73 3.69
C ILE A 273 36.22 10.27 4.07
N SER A 274 37.14 9.37 3.77
CA SER A 274 37.06 7.95 4.12
C SER A 274 37.03 7.74 5.66
N GLU A 275 37.85 8.48 6.41
CA GLU A 275 37.83 8.44 7.87
C GLU A 275 36.46 8.87 8.44
N LEU A 276 35.87 9.97 7.93
CA LEU A 276 34.55 10.44 8.35
C LEU A 276 33.45 9.38 8.05
N CYS A 277 33.48 8.78 6.88
CA CYS A 277 32.56 7.70 6.52
C CYS A 277 32.68 6.49 7.48
N ALA A 278 33.92 6.10 7.83
CA ALA A 278 34.15 5.00 8.77
C ALA A 278 33.68 5.34 10.20
N ILE A 279 33.87 6.58 10.65
CA ILE A 279 33.35 7.05 11.95
C ILE A 279 31.82 6.98 11.95
N MET A 280 31.17 7.53 10.94
CA MET A 280 29.70 7.55 10.83
C MET A 280 29.09 6.15 10.70
N THR A 281 29.78 5.25 10.02
CA THR A 281 29.38 3.83 9.96
C THR A 281 29.29 3.22 11.35
N ARG A 282 30.27 3.43 12.21
CA ARG A 282 30.26 2.92 13.59
C ARG A 282 29.14 3.57 14.42
N GLU A 283 29.04 4.91 14.39
CA GLU A 283 28.01 5.65 15.12
C GLU A 283 26.60 5.17 14.75
N LEU A 284 26.34 4.97 13.44
CA LEU A 284 25.03 4.53 12.95
C LEU A 284 24.74 3.07 13.28
N ARG A 285 25.73 2.17 13.24
CA ARG A 285 25.55 0.78 13.68
C ARG A 285 25.23 0.70 15.18
N GLU A 286 25.81 1.55 15.99
CA GLU A 286 25.47 1.66 17.41
C GLU A 286 24.04 2.21 17.60
N GLU A 287 23.67 3.27 16.85
CA GLU A 287 22.35 3.91 16.92
C GLU A 287 21.22 2.97 16.51
N TYR A 288 21.44 2.12 15.50
CA TYR A 288 20.44 1.20 14.94
C TYR A 288 20.71 -0.28 15.29
N ALA A 289 21.47 -0.55 16.34
CA ALA A 289 21.81 -1.91 16.76
C ALA A 289 20.54 -2.77 16.98
N GLY A 290 20.54 -3.97 16.37
CA GLY A 290 19.39 -4.88 16.40
C GLY A 290 18.27 -4.57 15.41
N ILE A 291 18.31 -3.39 14.75
CA ILE A 291 17.38 -2.98 13.70
C ILE A 291 18.04 -3.14 12.33
N ASP A 292 19.19 -2.47 12.14
CA ASP A 292 19.96 -2.43 10.90
C ASP A 292 21.48 -2.49 11.19
N ASP A 293 21.99 -3.67 11.46
CA ASP A 293 23.39 -3.88 11.90
C ASP A 293 24.41 -3.77 10.76
N ASP A 294 23.97 -3.89 9.49
CA ASP A 294 24.83 -3.94 8.30
C ASP A 294 25.07 -2.58 7.63
N ILE A 295 24.61 -1.48 8.24
CA ILE A 295 24.80 -0.12 7.70
C ILE A 295 26.26 0.09 7.37
N LEU A 296 26.53 0.57 6.14
CA LEU A 296 27.85 0.89 5.65
C LEU A 296 27.84 2.18 4.83
N ILE A 297 28.75 3.09 5.17
CA ILE A 297 29.02 4.30 4.40
C ILE A 297 30.42 4.18 3.80
N GLU A 298 30.50 4.21 2.48
CA GLU A 298 31.74 4.13 1.74
C GLU A 298 32.02 5.41 0.94
N ALA A 299 33.30 5.81 0.90
CA ALA A 299 33.78 6.83 -0.02
C ALA A 299 34.58 6.18 -1.16
N LYS A 300 34.39 6.66 -2.39
CA LYS A 300 35.17 6.30 -3.58
C LYS A 300 35.57 7.55 -4.33
N THR A 301 36.71 7.54 -5.01
CA THR A 301 37.06 8.60 -5.95
C THR A 301 36.16 8.55 -7.17
N ALA A 302 35.83 9.71 -7.75
CA ALA A 302 35.05 9.85 -8.98
C ALA A 302 35.77 10.80 -9.95
N ASP A 303 35.24 10.93 -11.17
CA ASP A 303 35.83 11.77 -12.21
C ASP A 303 35.82 13.27 -11.83
N ASN A 304 36.94 13.96 -12.01
CA ASN A 304 37.17 15.32 -11.54
C ASN A 304 36.66 16.44 -12.47
N HIS A 305 35.96 16.13 -13.55
CA HIS A 305 35.45 17.14 -14.51
C HIS A 305 33.93 17.32 -14.41
N ALA A 306 33.44 17.53 -13.21
CA ALA A 306 32.03 17.62 -12.93
C ALA A 306 31.55 19.08 -12.86
N GLU A 307 30.29 19.29 -13.26
CA GLU A 307 29.51 20.44 -12.83
C GLU A 307 28.83 20.11 -11.50
N ALA A 308 28.79 21.06 -10.59
CA ALA A 308 28.22 20.89 -9.27
C ALA A 308 27.24 22.03 -8.96
N ALA A 309 26.28 21.79 -8.09
CA ALA A 309 25.43 22.84 -7.56
C ALA A 309 26.26 23.99 -7.01
N SER A 310 25.78 25.20 -7.08
CA SER A 310 26.40 26.33 -6.38
C SER A 310 26.52 26.04 -4.89
N GLU A 311 27.39 26.74 -4.18
CA GLU A 311 27.55 26.60 -2.73
C GLU A 311 26.20 26.83 -2.00
N GLY A 312 25.51 27.92 -2.36
CA GLY A 312 24.20 28.23 -1.78
C GLY A 312 23.11 27.19 -2.09
N ASP A 313 23.14 26.57 -3.29
CA ASP A 313 22.21 25.50 -3.64
C ASP A 313 22.54 24.20 -2.93
N THR A 314 23.82 23.89 -2.75
CA THR A 314 24.29 22.78 -1.93
C THR A 314 23.75 22.89 -0.50
N ASP A 315 23.84 24.08 0.10
CA ASP A 315 23.30 24.35 1.45
C ASP A 315 21.78 24.16 1.51
N ARG A 316 21.05 24.64 0.50
CA ARG A 316 19.60 24.47 0.42
C ARG A 316 19.19 22.99 0.28
N ILE A 317 19.90 22.21 -0.53
CA ILE A 317 19.66 20.76 -0.67
C ILE A 317 19.89 20.04 0.66
N ILE A 318 21.03 20.31 1.32
CA ILE A 318 21.34 19.71 2.61
C ILE A 318 20.30 20.11 3.67
N LEU A 319 19.84 21.37 3.68
CA LEU A 319 18.78 21.84 4.54
C LEU A 319 17.49 21.02 4.38
N CYS A 320 17.05 20.80 3.14
CA CYS A 320 15.87 19.95 2.86
C CYS A 320 16.03 18.53 3.41
N LEU A 321 17.19 17.91 3.19
CA LEU A 321 17.47 16.54 3.65
C LEU A 321 17.56 16.43 5.19
N ARG A 322 17.83 17.53 5.89
CA ARG A 322 18.07 17.55 7.34
C ARG A 322 16.90 18.04 8.18
N GLN A 323 16.08 18.96 7.66
CA GLN A 323 15.05 19.63 8.48
C GLN A 323 13.66 18.99 8.32
N LEU A 324 13.38 18.33 7.22
CA LEU A 324 12.12 17.60 7.08
C LEU A 324 12.17 16.29 7.87
N PRO A 325 11.12 15.95 8.61
CA PRO A 325 11.09 14.75 9.44
C PRO A 325 11.05 13.47 8.60
N TYR A 326 11.33 12.34 9.26
CA TYR A 326 11.23 10.98 8.73
C TYR A 326 10.70 10.04 9.80
N GLY A 327 9.98 9.02 9.36
CA GLY A 327 9.52 7.93 10.21
C GLY A 327 8.19 8.23 10.89
N VAL A 328 7.99 7.67 12.06
CA VAL A 328 6.79 7.86 12.86
C VAL A 328 6.75 9.28 13.45
N ILE A 329 5.71 10.02 13.11
CA ILE A 329 5.47 11.38 13.63
C ILE A 329 4.55 11.33 14.85
N SER A 330 3.52 10.47 14.81
CA SER A 330 2.66 10.24 15.97
C SER A 330 2.20 8.79 16.06
N ARG A 331 1.91 8.36 17.27
CA ARG A 331 1.32 7.07 17.60
C ARG A 331 0.00 7.27 18.31
N ASN A 332 -0.88 6.27 18.23
CA ASN A 332 -2.18 6.32 18.89
C ASN A 332 -2.02 6.37 20.43
N ALA A 333 -2.72 7.31 21.05
CA ALA A 333 -2.63 7.52 22.50
C ALA A 333 -3.17 6.33 23.32
N CYS A 334 -4.11 5.56 22.78
CA CYS A 334 -4.70 4.40 23.43
C CYS A 334 -3.96 3.09 23.11
N ASN A 335 -3.26 3.05 21.96
CA ASN A 335 -2.44 1.91 21.54
C ASN A 335 -1.10 2.42 20.97
N ILE A 336 -0.09 2.49 21.81
CA ILE A 336 1.23 3.04 21.45
C ILE A 336 1.96 2.25 20.35
N ASN A 337 1.58 1.01 20.12
CA ASN A 337 2.16 0.21 19.03
C ASN A 337 1.61 0.61 17.66
N MET A 338 0.47 1.29 17.61
CA MET A 338 -0.17 1.73 16.39
C MET A 338 0.39 3.08 15.92
N VAL A 339 0.88 3.12 14.68
CA VAL A 339 1.31 4.35 14.01
C VAL A 339 0.07 5.10 13.51
N GLU A 340 -0.06 6.38 13.87
CA GLU A 340 -1.12 7.25 13.35
C GLU A 340 -0.67 8.11 12.18
N THR A 341 0.54 8.66 12.28
CA THR A 341 1.06 9.58 11.25
C THR A 341 2.52 9.27 11.00
N SER A 342 2.90 9.19 9.74
CA SER A 342 4.28 8.97 9.32
C SER A 342 4.63 9.76 8.07
N LEU A 343 5.95 9.92 7.85
CA LEU A 343 6.54 10.59 6.70
C LEU A 343 7.74 9.79 6.20
N ASN A 344 7.78 9.44 4.92
CA ASN A 344 8.86 8.69 4.30
C ASN A 344 9.42 9.43 3.06
N PRO A 345 10.70 9.91 3.08
CA PRO A 345 11.38 10.40 1.87
C PRO A 345 11.85 9.21 1.03
N GLY A 346 10.94 8.64 0.22
CA GLY A 346 11.19 7.42 -0.54
C GLY A 346 12.11 7.63 -1.73
N VAL A 347 12.07 8.81 -2.38
CA VAL A 347 12.86 9.13 -3.58
C VAL A 347 13.69 10.39 -3.36
N MET A 348 14.99 10.31 -3.62
CA MET A 348 15.91 11.43 -3.64
C MET A 348 16.65 11.45 -4.98
N LEU A 349 16.58 12.55 -5.70
CA LEU A 349 17.25 12.73 -6.99
C LEU A 349 17.82 14.14 -7.10
N TYR A 350 19.07 14.25 -7.53
CA TYR A 350 19.64 15.50 -8.03
C TYR A 350 20.41 15.20 -9.29
N GLU A 351 19.93 15.69 -10.41
CA GLU A 351 20.49 15.48 -11.72
C GLU A 351 20.16 16.67 -12.63
N ASN A 352 21.10 17.06 -13.50
CA ASN A 352 20.91 18.15 -14.49
C ASN A 352 20.42 19.47 -13.88
N GLY A 353 20.86 19.79 -12.66
CA GLY A 353 20.49 21.03 -11.97
C GLY A 353 19.10 21.03 -11.34
N VAL A 354 18.43 19.89 -11.28
CA VAL A 354 17.12 19.76 -10.64
C VAL A 354 17.22 18.83 -9.41
N PHE A 355 16.88 19.33 -8.25
CA PHE A 355 16.72 18.54 -7.02
C PHE A 355 15.26 18.15 -6.83
N ARG A 356 15.01 16.87 -6.53
CA ARG A 356 13.70 16.33 -6.15
C ARG A 356 13.83 15.47 -4.92
N LEU A 357 12.91 15.68 -3.96
CA LEU A 357 12.76 14.86 -2.77
C LEU A 357 11.28 14.48 -2.62
N GLY A 358 10.98 13.22 -2.96
CA GLY A 358 9.62 12.69 -2.99
C GLY A 358 9.25 12.02 -1.68
N TYR A 359 8.13 12.42 -1.12
CA TYR A 359 7.61 11.96 0.16
C TYR A 359 6.31 11.18 0.01
N SER A 360 6.20 10.07 0.75
CA SER A 360 4.93 9.42 1.08
C SER A 360 4.51 9.81 2.48
N ILE A 361 3.35 10.46 2.60
CA ILE A 361 2.72 10.87 3.85
C ILE A 361 1.57 9.91 4.12
N ARG A 362 1.48 9.38 5.36
CA ARG A 362 0.35 8.56 5.79
C ARG A 362 -0.19 9.07 7.12
N SER A 363 -1.51 9.11 7.27
CA SER A 363 -2.13 9.48 8.55
C SER A 363 -3.56 8.96 8.65
N SER A 364 -3.94 8.51 9.85
CA SER A 364 -5.34 8.23 10.21
C SER A 364 -6.17 9.51 10.35
N HIS A 365 -5.52 10.69 10.37
CA HIS A 365 -6.17 11.99 10.53
C HIS A 365 -5.89 12.91 9.32
N ALA A 366 -6.93 13.34 8.62
CA ALA A 366 -6.81 14.21 7.45
C ALA A 366 -6.06 15.52 7.78
N SER A 367 -6.29 16.10 8.97
CA SER A 367 -5.61 17.33 9.40
C SER A 367 -4.10 17.12 9.62
N ALA A 368 -3.69 16.00 10.21
CA ALA A 368 -2.28 15.69 10.42
C ALA A 368 -1.56 15.36 9.10
N LYS A 369 -2.26 14.69 8.16
CA LYS A 369 -1.78 14.47 6.78
C LYS A 369 -1.51 15.81 6.09
N ARG A 370 -2.47 16.74 6.17
CA ARG A 370 -2.34 18.08 5.57
C ARG A 370 -1.22 18.89 6.20
N GLU A 371 -1.09 18.87 7.53
CA GLU A 371 0.00 19.55 8.25
C GLU A 371 1.39 19.13 7.76
N LEU A 372 1.62 17.83 7.51
CA LEU A 372 2.90 17.36 6.97
C LEU A 372 3.13 17.82 5.54
N ALA A 373 2.11 17.81 4.70
CA ALA A 373 2.20 18.32 3.35
C ALA A 373 2.51 19.83 3.34
N ASP A 374 1.88 20.60 4.22
CA ASP A 374 2.15 22.03 4.36
C ASP A 374 3.59 22.30 4.83
N ARG A 375 4.16 21.47 5.72
CA ARG A 375 5.59 21.59 6.10
C ARG A 375 6.51 21.37 4.90
N ILE A 376 6.23 20.38 4.05
CA ILE A 376 7.02 20.12 2.84
C ILE A 376 6.90 21.31 1.88
N ARG A 377 5.68 21.81 1.65
CA ARG A 377 5.42 22.97 0.80
C ARG A 377 6.13 24.22 1.33
N ASN A 378 6.02 24.51 2.61
CA ASN A 378 6.69 25.66 3.23
C ASN A 378 8.21 25.57 3.11
N MET A 379 8.79 24.35 3.23
CA MET A 379 10.21 24.14 3.03
C MET A 379 10.60 24.39 1.54
N ALA A 380 9.79 23.86 0.61
CA ALA A 380 10.03 24.08 -0.83
C ALA A 380 10.02 25.59 -1.15
N GLU A 381 9.04 26.33 -0.66
CA GLU A 381 8.94 27.79 -0.86
C GLU A 381 10.12 28.53 -0.20
N TYR A 382 10.50 28.13 1.03
CA TYR A 382 11.63 28.74 1.74
C TYR A 382 12.96 28.61 0.99
N VAL A 383 13.18 27.45 0.34
CA VAL A 383 14.39 27.23 -0.47
C VAL A 383 14.27 27.75 -1.91
N GLY A 384 13.16 28.43 -2.27
CA GLY A 384 12.91 28.95 -3.61
C GLY A 384 12.57 27.88 -4.65
N GLY A 385 12.04 26.76 -4.17
CA GLY A 385 11.55 25.65 -5.00
C GLY A 385 10.03 25.64 -5.10
N ARG A 386 9.48 24.48 -5.49
CA ARG A 386 8.04 24.20 -5.59
C ARG A 386 7.72 22.84 -4.99
N CYS A 387 6.46 22.65 -4.65
CA CYS A 387 5.93 21.39 -4.14
C CYS A 387 4.77 20.93 -5.04
N GLU A 388 4.83 19.69 -5.49
CA GLU A 388 3.76 19.05 -6.25
C GLU A 388 3.13 17.93 -5.42
N GLU A 389 1.81 17.88 -5.39
CA GLU A 389 1.04 16.90 -4.62
C GLU A 389 0.25 15.99 -5.55
N SER A 390 0.18 14.70 -5.21
CA SER A 390 -0.57 13.71 -5.99
C SER A 390 -0.99 12.53 -5.12
N GLY A 391 -1.92 11.69 -5.63
CA GLY A 391 -2.34 10.46 -4.96
C GLY A 391 -2.94 10.71 -3.58
N ASP A 392 -3.71 11.79 -3.42
CA ASP A 392 -4.43 12.08 -2.16
C ASP A 392 -5.63 11.14 -2.03
N TYR A 393 -5.65 10.33 -0.98
CA TYR A 393 -6.80 9.51 -0.61
C TYR A 393 -7.12 9.64 0.88
N PRO A 394 -8.41 9.53 1.25
CA PRO A 394 -8.85 9.72 2.63
C PRO A 394 -8.49 8.53 3.53
N SER A 395 -8.43 8.78 4.83
CA SER A 395 -8.35 7.74 5.86
C SER A 395 -9.75 7.18 6.15
N TRP A 396 -9.76 5.96 6.67
CA TRP A 396 -10.92 5.39 7.33
C TRP A 396 -10.71 5.41 8.85
N PRO A 397 -11.32 6.38 9.56
CA PRO A 397 -11.16 6.46 11.00
C PRO A 397 -11.94 5.36 11.73
N HIS A 398 -11.32 4.75 12.73
CA HIS A 398 -11.97 3.76 13.57
C HIS A 398 -13.21 4.32 14.26
N ARG A 399 -14.34 3.59 14.14
CA ARG A 399 -15.61 3.95 14.76
C ARG A 399 -15.81 3.18 16.07
N HIS A 400 -15.62 3.82 17.23
CA HIS A 400 -15.74 3.20 18.55
C HIS A 400 -17.09 2.52 18.83
N ASN A 401 -18.19 3.01 18.23
CA ASN A 401 -19.54 2.50 18.42
C ASN A 401 -20.05 1.70 17.22
N SER A 402 -19.18 1.09 16.42
CA SER A 402 -19.58 0.25 15.31
C SER A 402 -20.46 -0.91 15.78
N LEU A 403 -21.68 -1.00 15.23
CA LEU A 403 -22.56 -2.12 15.44
C LEU A 403 -22.07 -3.34 14.66
N LEU A 404 -21.61 -3.11 13.43
CA LEU A 404 -21.06 -4.15 12.55
C LEU A 404 -19.87 -4.86 13.19
N CYS A 405 -18.90 -4.12 13.73
CA CYS A 405 -17.74 -4.70 14.41
C CYS A 405 -18.14 -5.52 15.64
N ARG A 406 -19.11 -5.05 16.44
CA ARG A 406 -19.60 -5.82 17.59
C ARG A 406 -20.27 -7.11 17.16
N MET A 407 -21.14 -7.07 16.14
CA MET A 407 -21.83 -8.25 15.62
C MET A 407 -20.85 -9.24 15.03
N ALA A 408 -19.88 -8.76 14.23
CA ALA A 408 -18.82 -9.58 13.66
C ALA A 408 -18.01 -10.29 14.76
N GLY A 409 -17.60 -9.57 15.84
CA GLY A 409 -16.90 -10.17 16.97
C GLY A 409 -17.71 -11.23 17.69
N GLN A 410 -19.01 -10.98 17.90
CA GLN A 410 -19.91 -11.95 18.54
C GLN A 410 -20.08 -13.22 17.68
N VAL A 411 -20.36 -13.06 16.39
CA VAL A 411 -20.51 -14.18 15.44
C VAL A 411 -19.23 -15.00 15.36
N TYR A 412 -18.07 -14.33 15.27
CA TYR A 412 -16.77 -15.02 15.21
C TYR A 412 -16.52 -15.85 16.48
N ASN A 413 -16.78 -15.27 17.66
CA ASN A 413 -16.65 -15.99 18.93
C ASN A 413 -17.65 -17.14 19.05
N GLU A 414 -18.92 -16.97 18.63
CA GLU A 414 -19.93 -18.05 18.61
C GLU A 414 -19.49 -19.24 17.72
N MET A 415 -18.87 -18.96 16.56
CA MET A 415 -18.47 -20.00 15.60
C MET A 415 -17.16 -20.70 15.97
N TYR A 416 -16.16 -19.93 16.43
CA TYR A 416 -14.78 -20.44 16.56
C TYR A 416 -14.27 -20.48 17.99
N HIS A 417 -15.05 -20.01 18.98
CA HIS A 417 -14.70 -19.95 20.41
C HIS A 417 -13.38 -19.17 20.66
N LYS A 418 -13.17 -18.14 19.87
CA LYS A 418 -12.04 -17.21 19.93
C LYS A 418 -12.55 -15.79 19.69
N ASP A 419 -11.94 -14.81 20.34
CA ASP A 419 -12.17 -13.41 20.02
C ASP A 419 -11.29 -13.04 18.80
N PRO A 420 -11.84 -12.34 17.80
CA PRO A 420 -11.03 -11.82 16.71
C PRO A 420 -10.15 -10.67 17.20
N ALA A 421 -9.04 -10.41 16.51
CA ALA A 421 -8.27 -9.18 16.69
C ALA A 421 -8.95 -8.05 15.91
N PHE A 422 -9.04 -6.86 16.52
CA PHE A 422 -9.47 -5.64 15.82
C PHE A 422 -8.28 -4.73 15.63
N GLU A 423 -7.96 -4.43 14.39
CA GLU A 423 -6.76 -3.68 14.03
C GLU A 423 -7.07 -2.46 13.18
N ILE A 424 -6.10 -1.55 13.14
CA ILE A 424 -6.07 -0.41 12.24
C ILE A 424 -4.74 -0.48 11.51
N ILE A 425 -4.79 -0.48 10.18
CA ILE A 425 -3.58 -0.59 9.38
C ILE A 425 -3.04 0.78 8.98
N HIS A 426 -1.72 0.87 8.87
CA HIS A 426 -1.05 2.09 8.43
C HIS A 426 -0.77 2.07 6.91
N ALA A 427 -1.74 1.52 6.16
CA ALA A 427 -1.78 1.45 4.71
C ALA A 427 -3.13 1.99 4.21
N GLY A 428 -3.30 2.19 2.90
CA GLY A 428 -4.59 2.53 2.29
C GLY A 428 -5.42 1.28 2.07
N LEU A 429 -6.74 1.43 2.17
CA LEU A 429 -7.74 0.50 1.69
C LEU A 429 -8.86 1.27 1.01
N GLU A 430 -9.59 0.65 0.10
CA GLU A 430 -10.78 1.26 -0.53
C GLU A 430 -11.84 1.67 0.50
N CYS A 431 -11.85 1.02 1.68
CA CYS A 431 -12.64 1.43 2.85
C CYS A 431 -12.48 2.92 3.19
N GLY A 432 -11.28 3.50 2.99
CA GLY A 432 -11.02 4.93 3.18
C GLY A 432 -11.80 5.79 2.20
N ILE A 433 -11.85 5.38 0.93
CA ILE A 433 -12.61 6.07 -0.12
C ILE A 433 -14.11 6.05 0.19
N PHE A 434 -14.63 4.86 0.52
CA PHE A 434 -16.06 4.71 0.88
C PHE A 434 -16.41 5.47 2.15
N ALA A 435 -15.59 5.42 3.20
CA ALA A 435 -15.80 6.19 4.43
C ALA A 435 -15.81 7.71 4.17
N GLY A 436 -14.94 8.18 3.26
CA GLY A 436 -14.91 9.58 2.86
C GLY A 436 -16.14 10.03 2.08
N LYS A 437 -16.66 9.19 1.17
CA LYS A 437 -17.85 9.48 0.35
C LYS A 437 -19.17 9.23 1.07
N MET A 438 -19.19 8.28 2.01
CA MET A 438 -20.39 7.85 2.76
C MET A 438 -20.10 7.87 4.28
N PRO A 439 -20.05 9.01 4.95
CA PRO A 439 -19.60 9.15 6.34
C PRO A 439 -20.40 8.36 7.37
N GLU A 440 -21.66 8.01 7.05
CA GLU A 440 -22.53 7.22 7.93
C GLU A 440 -22.37 5.70 7.75
N LEU A 441 -21.62 5.26 6.73
CA LEU A 441 -21.39 3.85 6.46
C LEU A 441 -20.58 3.22 7.60
N ASP A 442 -21.07 2.10 8.15
CA ASP A 442 -20.37 1.30 9.15
C ASP A 442 -19.62 0.18 8.44
N ILE A 443 -18.30 0.19 8.52
CA ILE A 443 -17.41 -0.62 7.67
C ILE A 443 -16.57 -1.55 8.53
N ILE A 444 -16.33 -2.76 8.01
CA ILE A 444 -15.35 -3.73 8.49
C ILE A 444 -14.62 -4.34 7.30
N SER A 445 -13.33 -4.65 7.44
CA SER A 445 -12.59 -5.45 6.46
C SER A 445 -12.04 -6.70 7.12
N TYR A 446 -12.15 -7.83 6.44
CA TYR A 446 -11.57 -9.12 6.85
C TYR A 446 -11.34 -10.00 5.61
N GLY A 447 -10.60 -11.07 5.78
CA GLY A 447 -10.34 -12.02 4.70
C GLY A 447 -9.73 -13.33 5.20
N PRO A 448 -9.51 -14.28 4.31
CA PRO A 448 -8.84 -15.54 4.63
C PRO A 448 -7.32 -15.37 4.70
N ASP A 449 -6.64 -16.41 5.20
CA ASP A 449 -5.19 -16.46 5.18
C ASP A 449 -4.66 -16.52 3.75
N MET A 450 -3.99 -15.46 3.34
CA MET A 450 -3.21 -15.34 2.11
C MET A 450 -1.76 -15.07 2.44
N TYR A 451 -0.85 -15.55 1.62
CA TYR A 451 0.59 -15.41 1.85
C TYR A 451 1.27 -15.01 0.56
N ASP A 452 2.34 -14.23 0.71
CA ASP A 452 3.21 -13.82 -0.39
C ASP A 452 2.45 -13.12 -1.54
N VAL A 453 1.37 -12.39 -1.19
CA VAL A 453 0.56 -11.61 -2.14
C VAL A 453 1.43 -10.64 -2.95
N HIS A 454 0.99 -10.29 -4.15
CA HIS A 454 1.75 -9.47 -5.12
C HIS A 454 3.06 -10.12 -5.62
N THR A 455 3.24 -11.41 -5.39
CA THR A 455 4.37 -12.19 -5.90
C THR A 455 3.91 -13.44 -6.64
N TYR A 456 4.80 -14.07 -7.36
CA TYR A 456 4.51 -15.37 -8.01
C TYR A 456 4.55 -16.58 -7.06
N ASP A 457 4.82 -16.35 -5.77
CA ASP A 457 4.72 -17.35 -4.70
C ASP A 457 3.40 -17.22 -3.92
N GLU A 458 2.48 -16.41 -4.39
CA GLU A 458 1.17 -16.16 -3.78
C GLU A 458 0.38 -17.45 -3.57
N ARG A 459 -0.19 -17.59 -2.37
CA ARG A 459 -0.98 -18.77 -1.98
C ARG A 459 -2.14 -18.42 -1.07
N LEU A 460 -3.28 -19.02 -1.34
CA LEU A 460 -4.51 -18.90 -0.56
C LEU A 460 -4.77 -20.20 0.22
N SER A 461 -5.01 -20.10 1.52
CA SER A 461 -5.39 -21.24 2.36
C SER A 461 -6.83 -21.67 2.10
N ILE A 462 -7.04 -22.89 1.57
CA ILE A 462 -8.37 -23.44 1.28
C ILE A 462 -9.24 -23.47 2.54
N ARG A 463 -8.71 -24.00 3.65
CA ARG A 463 -9.46 -24.12 4.90
C ARG A 463 -9.84 -22.76 5.51
N SER A 464 -8.96 -21.80 5.38
CA SER A 464 -9.25 -20.43 5.85
C SER A 464 -10.33 -19.79 4.98
N ALA A 465 -10.25 -19.95 3.66
CA ALA A 465 -11.26 -19.46 2.73
C ALA A 465 -12.65 -20.05 3.04
N GLU A 466 -12.74 -21.37 3.34
CA GLU A 466 -13.99 -22.00 3.78
C GLU A 466 -14.56 -21.32 5.04
N ARG A 467 -13.74 -21.18 6.08
CA ARG A 467 -14.20 -20.62 7.36
C ARG A 467 -14.64 -19.18 7.24
N VAL A 468 -13.91 -18.37 6.46
CA VAL A 468 -14.27 -16.96 6.25
C VAL A 468 -15.56 -16.84 5.42
N TYR A 469 -15.77 -17.72 4.43
CA TYR A 469 -17.06 -17.79 3.73
C TYR A 469 -18.23 -18.12 4.68
N ASP A 470 -18.10 -19.20 5.46
CA ASP A 470 -19.11 -19.60 6.46
C ASP A 470 -19.38 -18.50 7.48
N PHE A 471 -18.32 -17.81 7.93
CA PHE A 471 -18.44 -16.65 8.81
C PHE A 471 -19.22 -15.51 8.14
N THR A 472 -18.94 -15.21 6.88
CA THR A 472 -19.63 -14.16 6.11
C THR A 472 -21.13 -14.48 6.02
N LEU A 473 -21.49 -15.73 5.68
CA LEU A 473 -22.88 -16.15 5.64
C LEU A 473 -23.57 -16.00 7.00
N LYS A 474 -22.87 -16.39 8.08
CA LYS A 474 -23.44 -16.28 9.43
C LYS A 474 -23.57 -14.83 9.89
N LEU A 475 -22.67 -13.95 9.48
CA LEU A 475 -22.77 -12.52 9.75
C LEU A 475 -23.96 -11.90 9.01
N LEU A 476 -24.17 -12.24 7.72
CA LEU A 476 -25.30 -11.78 6.92
C LEU A 476 -26.65 -12.23 7.53
N GLU A 477 -26.74 -13.46 8.07
CA GLU A 477 -27.93 -13.94 8.80
C GLU A 477 -28.26 -13.11 10.04
N LYS A 478 -27.27 -12.42 10.64
CA LYS A 478 -27.43 -11.61 11.86
C LYS A 478 -27.70 -10.13 11.59
N LEU A 479 -27.34 -9.66 10.39
CA LEU A 479 -27.56 -8.29 9.94
C LEU A 479 -28.96 -8.11 9.33
#